data_e059d6f4f4bb7a6d9084cd05008ab2a0
#
_entry.id   e059d6f4f4bb7a6d9084cd05008ab2a0
#
_cell.length_a   1.000
_cell.length_b   1.000
_cell.length_c   1.000
_cell.angle_alpha   90.00
_cell.angle_beta   90.00
_cell.angle_gamma   90.00
#
_symmetry.space_group_name_H-M   'P 1'
#
loop_
_entity.id
_entity.type
_entity.pdbx_description
1 polymer ?
#
loop_
_entity_poly.entity_id
_entity_poly.type
_entity_poly.pdbx_seq_one_letter_code
_entity_poly.pdbx_strand_id
1 'polypeptide(L)'
;MWDIKFYIALFFVVRLFGITNPPLDGNHGWRQSQSCMVARNLVEVENNPLYPRADQFGGDKTGIFGSEFPLLQEGIVLLSSVFGYDHWYGRLINLIVTSFGIYFFYLLLLTILPERAAFYSGIMLLTSLWFMFGRKIMPDTFSVSLALSGIYMAYLYSMRGKWVHLLLFFLLCTFGGLSKLPACFVFILIPLLVFTQKIEVQRTILLSVFAAIASLMILYWYFVWNPHLVSTYGSNIMFVKSFSEGLDELAKTPLPWLEKFYFACTQSYLATGLSTAGLIMILVREKRTRIIVLSLLFMLCIFMLKVGGVFAVHNYYMIPFAPVFALCSGYFLHKYISPKYILILLLMVVGESMIHQIGDLSYPHKRSYKLKLETIADSLSNRDNTVAFVSDDNPLEMYFSHRKGWLLWPEETMNSKKINELQQKGCALLFVNRINYPKLKPAFNEVYRDDHYLVYDMKEMSDRDRNLSE
;
A
#
# COMPACT_ATOMS: atom_id res chain seq x y z
N MET A 1 31.99 12.78 8.10
CA MET A 1 30.57 12.82 8.49
C MET A 1 29.78 11.96 7.51
N TRP A 2 28.97 11.08 7.99
CA TRP A 2 28.29 10.09 7.16
C TRP A 2 27.11 10.79 6.47
N ASP A 3 27.10 10.86 5.13
CA ASP A 3 26.03 11.49 4.37
C ASP A 3 24.84 10.55 4.26
N ILE A 4 23.65 10.97 4.65
CA ILE A 4 22.41 10.18 4.56
C ILE A 4 22.15 9.69 3.12
N LYS A 5 22.59 10.46 2.12
CA LYS A 5 22.45 10.11 0.70
C LYS A 5 23.20 8.82 0.37
N PHE A 6 24.37 8.60 0.96
CA PHE A 6 25.13 7.36 0.77
C PHE A 6 24.31 6.15 1.27
N TYR A 7 23.68 6.25 2.45
CA TYR A 7 22.88 5.15 2.98
C TYR A 7 21.59 4.93 2.20
N ILE A 8 20.94 6.02 1.76
CA ILE A 8 19.77 5.91 0.87
C ILE A 8 20.17 5.19 -0.41
N ALA A 9 21.30 5.56 -1.05
CA ALA A 9 21.81 4.89 -2.25
C ALA A 9 22.19 3.42 -1.98
N LEU A 10 22.85 3.12 -0.87
CA LEU A 10 23.19 1.75 -0.47
C LEU A 10 21.92 0.89 -0.32
N PHE A 11 20.95 1.36 0.44
CA PHE A 11 19.68 0.64 0.63
C PHE A 11 18.84 0.59 -0.66
N PHE A 12 18.95 1.59 -1.54
CA PHE A 12 18.34 1.54 -2.87
C PHE A 12 18.90 0.36 -3.66
N VAL A 13 20.24 0.23 -3.74
CA VAL A 13 20.90 -0.87 -4.47
C VAL A 13 20.54 -2.22 -3.87
N VAL A 14 20.53 -2.37 -2.55
CA VAL A 14 20.10 -3.62 -1.90
C VAL A 14 18.67 -3.98 -2.28
N ARG A 15 17.78 -3.00 -2.37
CA ARG A 15 16.36 -3.22 -2.73
C ARG A 15 16.12 -3.49 -4.22
N LEU A 16 17.13 -3.35 -5.09
CA LEU A 16 17.04 -3.79 -6.48
C LEU A 16 17.11 -5.32 -6.62
N PHE A 17 17.62 -6.05 -5.62
CA PHE A 17 17.60 -7.52 -5.65
C PHE A 17 16.15 -8.04 -5.75
N GLY A 18 15.88 -8.88 -6.77
CA GLY A 18 14.56 -9.42 -7.04
C GLY A 18 13.51 -8.34 -7.39
N ILE A 19 13.91 -7.19 -7.92
CA ILE A 19 12.98 -6.11 -8.31
C ILE A 19 12.01 -6.59 -9.39
N THR A 20 12.48 -7.46 -10.29
CA THR A 20 11.71 -8.05 -11.40
C THR A 20 10.88 -9.26 -11.00
N ASN A 21 10.97 -9.73 -9.76
CA ASN A 21 10.17 -10.87 -9.30
C ASN A 21 8.67 -10.62 -9.50
N PRO A 22 7.88 -11.65 -9.86
CA PRO A 22 6.43 -11.51 -9.92
C PRO A 22 5.83 -11.14 -8.55
N PRO A 23 4.64 -10.54 -8.48
CA PRO A 23 3.99 -10.15 -7.22
C PRO A 23 3.43 -11.39 -6.46
N LEU A 24 4.29 -12.39 -6.24
CA LEU A 24 4.03 -13.63 -5.50
C LEU A 24 4.63 -13.62 -4.09
N ASP A 25 5.19 -12.51 -3.65
CA ASP A 25 5.77 -12.35 -2.31
C ASP A 25 4.77 -12.80 -1.23
N GLY A 26 5.31 -13.34 -0.14
CA GLY A 26 4.53 -13.96 0.93
C GLY A 26 3.44 -13.06 1.51
N ASN A 27 3.76 -11.77 1.63
CA ASN A 27 2.89 -10.77 2.23
C ASN A 27 2.39 -9.78 1.17
N HIS A 28 1.06 -9.61 1.08
CA HIS A 28 0.40 -8.62 0.22
C HIS A 28 0.51 -8.85 -1.30
N GLY A 29 0.77 -10.08 -1.76
CA GLY A 29 0.72 -10.41 -3.18
C GLY A 29 -0.63 -10.05 -3.82
N TRP A 30 -1.74 -10.31 -3.11
CA TRP A 30 -3.09 -9.95 -3.54
C TRP A 30 -3.25 -8.43 -3.80
N ARG A 31 -2.70 -7.58 -2.92
CA ARG A 31 -2.79 -6.13 -3.08
C ARG A 31 -1.92 -5.61 -4.22
N GLN A 32 -0.73 -6.21 -4.40
CA GLN A 32 0.14 -5.90 -5.52
C GLN A 32 -0.47 -6.34 -6.86
N SER A 33 -1.06 -7.54 -6.94
CA SER A 33 -1.73 -8.00 -8.15
C SER A 33 -2.91 -7.10 -8.53
N GLN A 34 -3.69 -6.61 -7.56
CA GLN A 34 -4.76 -5.66 -7.82
C GLN A 34 -4.22 -4.34 -8.40
N SER A 35 -3.11 -3.81 -7.87
CA SER A 35 -2.46 -2.64 -8.44
C SER A 35 -1.95 -2.90 -9.87
N CYS A 36 -1.42 -4.09 -10.13
CA CYS A 36 -0.98 -4.52 -11.45
C CYS A 36 -2.15 -4.66 -12.43
N MET A 37 -3.30 -5.21 -12.00
CA MET A 37 -4.51 -5.27 -12.83
C MET A 37 -4.95 -3.88 -13.27
N VAL A 38 -4.99 -2.92 -12.34
CA VAL A 38 -5.36 -1.53 -12.69
C VAL A 38 -4.38 -0.97 -13.72
N ALA A 39 -3.07 -1.11 -13.52
CA ALA A 39 -2.07 -0.63 -14.47
C ALA A 39 -2.22 -1.33 -15.84
N ARG A 40 -2.41 -2.65 -15.87
CA ARG A 40 -2.59 -3.40 -17.10
C ARG A 40 -3.86 -2.96 -17.85
N ASN A 41 -4.97 -2.77 -17.15
CA ASN A 41 -6.21 -2.29 -17.77
C ASN A 41 -6.10 -0.86 -18.31
N LEU A 42 -5.31 0.02 -17.64
CA LEU A 42 -5.01 1.35 -18.17
C LEU A 42 -4.18 1.29 -19.46
N VAL A 43 -3.31 0.28 -19.61
CA VAL A 43 -2.51 0.07 -20.84
C VAL A 43 -3.32 -0.60 -21.94
N GLU A 44 -4.08 -1.67 -21.64
CA GLU A 44 -4.67 -2.57 -22.64
C GLU A 44 -6.12 -2.23 -23.01
N VAL A 45 -6.87 -1.58 -22.10
CA VAL A 45 -8.31 -1.33 -22.29
C VAL A 45 -8.58 0.15 -22.55
N GLU A 46 -8.27 1.01 -21.59
CA GLU A 46 -8.52 2.45 -21.68
C GLU A 46 -7.69 3.19 -20.64
N ASN A 47 -6.87 4.15 -21.10
CA ASN A 47 -6.12 5.02 -20.21
C ASN A 47 -7.03 6.13 -19.64
N ASN A 48 -7.81 5.79 -18.64
CA ASN A 48 -8.69 6.73 -17.94
C ASN A 48 -8.58 6.54 -16.41
N PRO A 49 -7.72 7.33 -15.72
CA PRO A 49 -7.50 7.19 -14.28
C PRO A 49 -8.73 7.54 -13.43
N LEU A 50 -9.75 8.18 -13.99
CA LEU A 50 -10.99 8.46 -13.26
C LEU A 50 -11.87 7.20 -13.10
N TYR A 51 -11.67 6.19 -13.96
CA TYR A 51 -12.41 4.92 -13.95
C TYR A 51 -11.44 3.74 -13.82
N PRO A 52 -10.78 3.55 -12.66
CA PRO A 52 -9.86 2.44 -12.45
C PRO A 52 -10.58 1.11 -12.61
N ARG A 53 -9.94 0.16 -13.33
CA ARG A 53 -10.50 -1.16 -13.61
C ARG A 53 -9.58 -2.27 -13.08
N ALA A 54 -10.19 -3.28 -12.45
CA ALA A 54 -9.55 -4.55 -12.16
C ALA A 54 -10.04 -5.64 -13.13
N ASP A 55 -9.40 -6.79 -13.12
CA ASP A 55 -9.86 -7.94 -13.91
C ASP A 55 -11.05 -8.65 -13.24
N GLN A 56 -11.22 -8.43 -11.96
CA GLN A 56 -12.37 -8.94 -11.21
C GLN A 56 -13.60 -8.06 -11.45
N PHE A 57 -14.73 -8.68 -11.75
CA PHE A 57 -15.99 -8.02 -11.95
C PHE A 57 -16.73 -7.76 -10.62
N GLY A 58 -17.41 -6.61 -10.57
CA GLY A 58 -18.33 -6.25 -9.50
C GLY A 58 -19.79 -6.47 -9.88
N GLY A 59 -20.60 -5.43 -9.83
CA GLY A 59 -22.00 -5.47 -10.25
C GLY A 59 -22.21 -5.64 -11.76
N ASP A 60 -21.25 -5.17 -12.55
CA ASP A 60 -21.22 -5.27 -14.02
C ASP A 60 -19.94 -5.99 -14.52
N LYS A 61 -19.73 -5.96 -15.84
CA LYS A 61 -18.56 -6.57 -16.48
C LYS A 61 -17.45 -5.59 -16.85
N THR A 62 -17.53 -4.33 -16.43
CA THR A 62 -16.52 -3.33 -16.76
C THR A 62 -15.24 -3.48 -15.97
N GLY A 63 -15.33 -4.11 -14.76
CA GLY A 63 -14.25 -4.17 -13.79
C GLY A 63 -13.96 -2.84 -13.11
N ILE A 64 -14.74 -1.78 -13.38
CA ILE A 64 -14.61 -0.47 -12.71
C ILE A 64 -14.97 -0.64 -11.23
N PHE A 65 -14.20 0.00 -10.36
CA PHE A 65 -14.42 -0.11 -8.91
C PHE A 65 -13.94 1.14 -8.16
N GLY A 66 -14.50 1.34 -6.97
CA GLY A 66 -14.05 2.39 -6.07
C GLY A 66 -12.69 2.08 -5.45
N SER A 67 -11.71 2.94 -5.71
CA SER A 67 -10.34 2.78 -5.21
C SER A 67 -9.64 4.12 -4.95
N GLU A 68 -8.38 4.07 -4.52
CA GLU A 68 -7.49 5.22 -4.54
C GLU A 68 -7.27 5.71 -5.98
N PHE A 69 -6.93 7.00 -6.15
CA PHE A 69 -6.51 7.52 -7.44
C PHE A 69 -5.24 6.80 -7.93
N PRO A 70 -5.22 6.25 -9.16
CA PRO A 70 -4.20 5.30 -9.61
C PRO A 70 -2.88 5.94 -10.07
N LEU A 71 -2.31 6.89 -9.30
CA LEU A 71 -1.12 7.63 -9.70
C LEU A 71 0.13 6.74 -9.87
N LEU A 72 0.32 5.75 -8.99
CA LEU A 72 1.41 4.77 -9.13
C LEU A 72 1.25 3.96 -10.41
N GLN A 73 0.02 3.58 -10.72
CA GLN A 73 -0.34 2.83 -11.92
C GLN A 73 -0.14 3.66 -13.20
N GLU A 74 -0.44 4.96 -13.17
CA GLU A 74 -0.11 5.88 -14.27
C GLU A 74 1.40 5.95 -14.53
N GLY A 75 2.21 5.90 -13.47
CA GLY A 75 3.66 5.76 -13.62
C GLY A 75 4.06 4.47 -14.34
N ILE A 76 3.36 3.35 -14.07
CA ILE A 76 3.57 2.08 -14.80
C ILE A 76 3.15 2.25 -16.26
N VAL A 77 2.02 2.88 -16.55
CA VAL A 77 1.55 3.17 -17.93
C VAL A 77 2.59 3.96 -18.71
N LEU A 78 3.17 5.00 -18.09
CA LEU A 78 4.21 5.82 -18.72
C LEU A 78 5.43 5.01 -19.13
N LEU A 79 5.92 4.09 -18.28
CA LEU A 79 7.03 3.20 -18.64
C LEU A 79 6.59 2.16 -19.67
N SER A 80 5.38 1.66 -19.56
CA SER A 80 4.83 0.65 -20.47
C SER A 80 4.63 1.18 -21.88
N SER A 81 4.37 2.48 -22.07
CA SER A 81 4.25 3.10 -23.40
C SER A 81 5.57 3.11 -24.19
N VAL A 82 6.71 2.97 -23.50
CA VAL A 82 8.04 2.95 -24.12
C VAL A 82 8.62 1.55 -24.20
N PHE A 83 8.45 0.74 -23.14
CA PHE A 83 9.14 -0.54 -22.96
C PHE A 83 8.21 -1.77 -23.01
N GLY A 84 6.91 -1.59 -23.23
CA GLY A 84 5.90 -2.63 -23.06
C GLY A 84 5.52 -2.83 -21.59
N TYR A 85 4.36 -3.48 -21.34
CA TYR A 85 3.90 -3.69 -19.96
C TYR A 85 4.76 -4.70 -19.21
N ASP A 86 5.19 -4.28 -18.00
CA ASP A 86 5.75 -5.20 -17.02
C ASP A 86 5.40 -4.73 -15.59
N HIS A 87 5.04 -5.67 -14.72
CA HIS A 87 4.61 -5.36 -13.36
C HIS A 87 5.71 -4.77 -12.47
N TRP A 88 6.99 -5.08 -12.71
CA TRP A 88 8.11 -4.62 -11.87
C TRP A 88 8.35 -3.10 -11.93
N TYR A 89 7.83 -2.41 -12.94
CA TYR A 89 7.93 -0.94 -13.03
C TYR A 89 7.32 -0.27 -11.80
N GLY A 90 6.20 -0.80 -11.27
CA GLY A 90 5.59 -0.28 -10.05
C GLY A 90 6.51 -0.38 -8.83
N ARG A 91 7.34 -1.43 -8.75
CA ARG A 91 8.37 -1.55 -7.70
C ARG A 91 9.46 -0.52 -7.84
N LEU A 92 9.97 -0.32 -9.04
CA LEU A 92 11.03 0.65 -9.31
C LEU A 92 10.57 2.07 -9.03
N ILE A 93 9.38 2.45 -9.51
CA ILE A 93 8.79 3.78 -9.27
C ILE A 93 8.62 4.02 -7.78
N ASN A 94 8.02 3.08 -7.05
CA ASN A 94 7.84 3.21 -5.61
C ASN A 94 9.20 3.31 -4.89
N LEU A 95 10.19 2.51 -5.28
CA LEU A 95 11.52 2.54 -4.70
C LEU A 95 12.21 3.91 -4.88
N ILE A 96 12.10 4.50 -6.07
CA ILE A 96 12.64 5.83 -6.37
C ILE A 96 11.94 6.88 -5.50
N VAL A 97 10.59 6.92 -5.53
CA VAL A 97 9.81 7.93 -4.81
C VAL A 97 10.00 7.80 -3.29
N THR A 98 10.02 6.57 -2.77
CA THR A 98 10.27 6.32 -1.34
C THR A 98 11.68 6.75 -0.92
N SER A 99 12.69 6.57 -1.77
CA SER A 99 14.06 7.02 -1.48
C SER A 99 14.13 8.56 -1.39
N PHE A 100 13.44 9.28 -2.27
CA PHE A 100 13.28 10.73 -2.14
C PHE A 100 12.48 11.10 -0.89
N GLY A 101 11.40 10.37 -0.57
CA GLY A 101 10.61 10.59 0.63
C GLY A 101 11.44 10.52 1.92
N ILE A 102 12.34 9.54 2.02
CA ILE A 102 13.26 9.42 3.16
C ILE A 102 14.24 10.59 3.21
N TYR A 103 14.74 11.05 2.06
CA TYR A 103 15.60 12.23 1.99
C TYR A 103 14.85 13.49 2.44
N PHE A 104 13.62 13.70 1.98
CA PHE A 104 12.80 14.84 2.43
C PHE A 104 12.39 14.75 3.89
N PHE A 105 12.15 13.56 4.42
CA PHE A 105 12.00 13.36 5.86
C PHE A 105 13.23 13.84 6.64
N TYR A 106 14.44 13.43 6.22
CA TYR A 106 15.67 13.90 6.82
C TYR A 106 15.78 15.45 6.77
N LEU A 107 15.48 16.07 5.62
CA LEU A 107 15.52 17.52 5.47
C LEU A 107 14.49 18.22 6.37
N LEU A 108 13.29 17.66 6.54
CA LEU A 108 12.29 18.14 7.49
C LEU A 108 12.83 18.09 8.92
N LEU A 109 13.47 17.00 9.30
CA LEU A 109 14.03 16.87 10.64
C LEU A 109 15.15 17.87 10.94
N LEU A 110 15.95 18.26 9.95
CA LEU A 110 16.96 19.32 10.10
C LEU A 110 16.37 20.67 10.50
N THR A 111 15.07 20.89 10.29
CA THR A 111 14.40 22.13 10.70
C THR A 111 14.08 22.18 12.19
N ILE A 112 14.12 21.03 12.89
CA ILE A 112 13.70 20.91 14.29
C ILE A 112 14.71 20.16 15.17
N LEU A 113 15.63 19.40 14.59
CA LEU A 113 16.61 18.57 15.30
C LEU A 113 18.04 18.86 14.83
N PRO A 114 19.06 18.60 15.69
CA PRO A 114 20.45 18.60 15.27
C PRO A 114 20.71 17.56 14.16
N GLU A 115 21.67 17.85 13.27
CA GLU A 115 21.98 17.03 12.11
C GLU A 115 22.22 15.56 12.44
N ARG A 116 22.92 15.23 13.52
CA ARG A 116 23.15 13.85 13.96
C ARG A 116 21.86 13.14 14.33
N ALA A 117 20.95 13.85 15.02
CA ALA A 117 19.65 13.25 15.38
C ALA A 117 18.81 12.99 14.12
N ALA A 118 18.76 13.93 13.18
CA ALA A 118 18.10 13.79 11.89
C ALA A 118 18.70 12.62 11.08
N PHE A 119 20.02 12.48 11.06
CA PHE A 119 20.72 11.37 10.41
C PHE A 119 20.32 10.02 11.00
N TYR A 120 20.36 9.86 12.34
CA TYR A 120 19.96 8.61 13.00
C TYR A 120 18.49 8.29 12.75
N SER A 121 17.62 9.29 12.76
CA SER A 121 16.20 9.12 12.40
C SER A 121 16.04 8.63 10.95
N GLY A 122 16.83 9.16 10.02
CA GLY A 122 16.85 8.70 8.63
C GLY A 122 17.22 7.22 8.50
N ILE A 123 18.25 6.76 9.23
CA ILE A 123 18.64 5.34 9.27
C ILE A 123 17.52 4.48 9.88
N MET A 124 16.90 4.94 10.98
CA MET A 124 15.79 4.21 11.60
C MET A 124 14.58 4.07 10.66
N LEU A 125 14.29 5.10 9.86
CA LEU A 125 13.22 5.01 8.86
C LEU A 125 13.59 4.06 7.71
N LEU A 126 14.84 4.12 7.23
CA LEU A 126 15.36 3.22 6.19
C LEU A 126 15.23 1.74 6.57
N THR A 127 15.42 1.41 7.84
CA THR A 127 15.38 0.03 8.35
C THR A 127 14.01 -0.41 8.84
N SER A 128 13.05 0.51 9.02
CA SER A 128 11.68 0.20 9.41
C SER A 128 10.92 -0.58 8.34
N LEU A 129 9.62 -0.79 8.54
CA LEU A 129 8.75 -1.39 7.50
C LEU A 129 8.84 -0.64 6.15
N TRP A 130 9.35 0.58 6.10
CA TRP A 130 9.60 1.32 4.85
C TRP A 130 10.63 0.63 3.94
N PHE A 131 11.53 -0.19 4.50
CA PHE A 131 12.49 -0.94 3.69
C PHE A 131 11.78 -1.84 2.68
N MET A 132 10.80 -2.61 3.13
CA MET A 132 10.07 -3.54 2.27
C MET A 132 8.94 -2.88 1.49
N PHE A 133 8.10 -2.10 2.17
CA PHE A 133 6.98 -1.45 1.51
C PHE A 133 7.40 -0.39 0.48
N GLY A 134 8.58 0.20 0.64
CA GLY A 134 9.16 1.14 -0.33
C GLY A 134 9.51 0.53 -1.70
N ARG A 135 9.33 -0.79 -1.88
CA ARG A 135 9.50 -1.48 -3.17
C ARG A 135 8.30 -2.35 -3.56
N LYS A 136 7.23 -2.39 -2.79
CA LYS A 136 6.01 -3.12 -3.19
C LYS A 136 5.21 -2.30 -4.20
N ILE A 137 4.44 -2.98 -5.06
CA ILE A 137 3.54 -2.32 -6.02
C ILE A 137 2.28 -1.88 -5.27
N MET A 138 2.50 -0.99 -4.30
CA MET A 138 1.48 -0.50 -3.39
C MET A 138 1.68 1.00 -3.16
N PRO A 139 0.60 1.81 -3.11
CA PRO A 139 0.73 3.27 -3.00
C PRO A 139 1.08 3.77 -1.60
N ASP A 140 1.28 2.90 -0.60
CA ASP A 140 1.36 3.29 0.81
C ASP A 140 2.59 4.16 1.13
N THR A 141 3.82 3.65 0.89
CA THR A 141 5.04 4.44 1.04
C THR A 141 5.18 5.52 -0.02
N PHE A 142 4.73 5.25 -1.24
CA PHE A 142 4.68 6.20 -2.35
C PHE A 142 3.92 7.48 -1.96
N SER A 143 2.70 7.34 -1.45
CA SER A 143 1.83 8.46 -1.07
C SER A 143 2.40 9.29 0.09
N VAL A 144 2.91 8.63 1.14
CA VAL A 144 3.51 9.33 2.29
C VAL A 144 4.80 10.02 1.89
N SER A 145 5.57 9.43 0.99
CA SER A 145 6.80 10.05 0.45
C SER A 145 6.50 11.33 -0.31
N LEU A 146 5.46 11.34 -1.16
CA LEU A 146 4.99 12.56 -1.82
C LEU A 146 4.52 13.59 -0.80
N ALA A 147 3.75 13.19 0.21
CA ALA A 147 3.26 14.07 1.25
C ALA A 147 4.40 14.73 2.05
N LEU A 148 5.40 13.96 2.51
CA LEU A 148 6.56 14.50 3.21
C LEU A 148 7.38 15.45 2.32
N SER A 149 7.55 15.10 1.04
CA SER A 149 8.21 15.98 0.07
C SER A 149 7.45 17.29 -0.11
N GLY A 150 6.13 17.23 -0.23
CA GLY A 150 5.27 18.41 -0.33
C GLY A 150 5.33 19.28 0.91
N ILE A 151 5.32 18.71 2.12
CA ILE A 151 5.45 19.46 3.38
C ILE A 151 6.82 20.18 3.43
N TYR A 152 7.90 19.55 2.96
CA TYR A 152 9.18 20.23 2.86
C TYR A 152 9.14 21.38 1.85
N MET A 153 8.42 21.26 0.74
CA MET A 153 8.23 22.35 -0.22
C MET A 153 7.40 23.50 0.43
N ALA A 154 6.40 23.18 1.26
CA ALA A 154 5.67 24.19 2.05
C ALA A 154 6.62 24.95 2.98
N TYR A 155 7.53 24.24 3.66
CA TYR A 155 8.56 24.87 4.47
C TYR A 155 9.47 25.78 3.64
N LEU A 156 9.96 25.35 2.50
CA LEU A 156 10.79 26.18 1.62
C LEU A 156 10.04 27.40 1.08
N TYR A 157 8.75 27.25 0.77
CA TYR A 157 7.91 28.38 0.38
C TYR A 157 7.76 29.40 1.52
N SER A 158 7.48 28.93 2.72
CA SER A 158 7.36 29.80 3.88
C SER A 158 8.62 30.64 4.12
N MET A 159 9.80 30.05 3.91
CA MET A 159 11.09 30.70 4.13
C MET A 159 11.54 31.58 2.95
N ARG A 160 11.31 31.16 1.72
CA ARG A 160 11.89 31.77 0.51
C ARG A 160 10.89 32.52 -0.37
N GLY A 161 9.57 32.27 -0.24
CA GLY A 161 8.51 32.89 -1.03
C GLY A 161 8.49 32.54 -2.52
N LYS A 162 9.25 31.51 -2.99
CA LYS A 162 9.32 31.19 -4.41
C LYS A 162 8.11 30.35 -4.86
N TRP A 163 7.43 30.78 -5.91
CA TRP A 163 6.24 30.12 -6.47
C TRP A 163 6.44 28.65 -6.82
N VAL A 164 7.63 28.27 -7.28
CA VAL A 164 7.93 26.87 -7.58
C VAL A 164 7.75 25.96 -6.36
N HIS A 165 8.10 26.45 -5.17
CA HIS A 165 7.91 25.67 -3.94
C HIS A 165 6.43 25.55 -3.58
N LEU A 166 5.63 26.60 -3.80
CA LEU A 166 4.18 26.57 -3.57
C LEU A 166 3.48 25.59 -4.53
N LEU A 167 3.86 25.64 -5.81
CA LEU A 167 3.34 24.70 -6.81
C LEU A 167 3.72 23.27 -6.50
N LEU A 168 4.99 22.99 -6.17
CA LEU A 168 5.45 21.66 -5.79
C LEU A 168 4.77 21.17 -4.51
N PHE A 169 4.59 22.04 -3.51
CA PHE A 169 3.79 21.70 -2.33
C PHE A 169 2.39 21.24 -2.72
N PHE A 170 1.69 22.05 -3.52
CA PHE A 170 0.34 21.75 -3.97
C PHE A 170 0.26 20.42 -4.70
N LEU A 171 1.09 20.22 -5.72
CA LEU A 171 1.07 18.98 -6.53
C LEU A 171 1.42 17.75 -5.69
N LEU A 172 2.51 17.79 -4.93
CA LEU A 172 3.00 16.65 -4.16
C LEU A 172 2.03 16.26 -3.03
N CYS A 173 1.45 17.23 -2.32
CA CYS A 173 0.45 16.93 -1.30
C CYS A 173 -0.86 16.43 -1.90
N THR A 174 -1.35 17.04 -2.99
CA THR A 174 -2.56 16.58 -3.68
C THR A 174 -2.40 15.15 -4.17
N PHE A 175 -1.36 14.85 -4.91
CA PHE A 175 -1.12 13.50 -5.44
C PHE A 175 -0.79 12.49 -4.34
N GLY A 176 -0.09 12.91 -3.28
CA GLY A 176 0.12 12.07 -2.10
C GLY A 176 -1.20 11.66 -1.45
N GLY A 177 -2.09 12.61 -1.18
CA GLY A 177 -3.41 12.35 -0.60
C GLY A 177 -4.34 11.56 -1.51
N LEU A 178 -4.37 11.86 -2.81
CA LEU A 178 -5.15 11.12 -3.80
C LEU A 178 -4.69 9.67 -3.95
N SER A 179 -3.37 9.42 -3.91
CA SER A 179 -2.82 8.06 -4.02
C SER A 179 -3.16 7.16 -2.83
N LYS A 180 -3.27 7.73 -1.62
CA LYS A 180 -3.68 6.97 -0.41
C LYS A 180 -4.13 7.92 0.70
N LEU A 181 -5.38 7.80 1.13
CA LEU A 181 -5.97 8.68 2.14
C LEU A 181 -5.16 8.75 3.46
N PRO A 182 -4.58 7.66 4.01
CA PRO A 182 -3.73 7.72 5.20
C PRO A 182 -2.52 8.65 5.11
N ALA A 183 -2.03 8.99 3.92
CA ALA A 183 -0.98 10.01 3.76
C ALA A 183 -1.42 11.40 4.24
N CYS A 184 -2.72 11.68 4.26
CA CYS A 184 -3.25 12.96 4.74
C CYS A 184 -3.03 13.17 6.24
N PHE A 185 -2.79 12.12 7.02
CA PHE A 185 -2.55 12.28 8.47
C PHE A 185 -1.25 13.05 8.76
N VAL A 186 -0.26 12.99 7.88
CA VAL A 186 0.96 13.80 8.04
C VAL A 186 0.74 15.28 7.70
N PHE A 187 -0.38 15.66 7.06
CA PHE A 187 -0.70 17.06 6.74
C PHE A 187 -0.94 17.93 7.97
N ILE A 188 -1.17 17.33 9.15
CA ILE A 188 -1.19 18.04 10.41
C ILE A 188 0.11 18.85 10.67
N LEU A 189 1.21 18.48 10.00
CA LEU A 189 2.47 19.22 10.08
C LEU A 189 2.39 20.58 9.38
N ILE A 190 1.48 20.79 8.42
CA ILE A 190 1.34 22.06 7.69
C ILE A 190 0.90 23.19 8.62
N PRO A 191 -0.25 23.10 9.34
CA PRO A 191 -0.61 24.13 10.30
C PRO A 191 0.41 24.29 11.42
N LEU A 192 1.02 23.19 11.91
CA LEU A 192 2.09 23.30 12.91
C LEU A 192 3.28 24.11 12.41
N LEU A 193 3.65 23.96 11.14
CA LEU A 193 4.69 24.75 10.50
C LEU A 193 4.31 26.23 10.44
N VAL A 194 3.07 26.56 10.07
CA VAL A 194 2.56 27.93 10.03
C VAL A 194 2.58 28.58 11.42
N PHE A 195 2.08 27.87 12.43
CA PHE A 195 2.01 28.42 13.81
C PHE A 195 3.36 28.53 14.52
N THR A 196 4.34 27.70 14.14
CA THR A 196 5.65 27.70 14.81
C THR A 196 6.71 28.58 14.14
N GLN A 197 6.47 29.02 12.90
CA GLN A 197 7.34 29.92 12.16
C GLN A 197 6.70 31.32 12.08
N LYS A 198 7.50 32.38 12.18
CA LYS A 198 7.05 33.75 11.88
C LYS A 198 7.01 33.95 10.36
N ILE A 199 5.94 33.45 9.74
CA ILE A 199 5.75 33.54 8.30
C ILE A 199 5.06 34.84 7.94
N GLU A 200 5.45 35.45 6.83
CA GLU A 200 4.78 36.62 6.25
C GLU A 200 3.29 36.31 5.98
N VAL A 201 2.39 37.22 6.34
CA VAL A 201 0.94 37.02 6.25
C VAL A 201 0.50 36.61 4.84
N GLN A 202 1.03 37.24 3.80
CA GLN A 202 0.70 36.94 2.42
C GLN A 202 1.08 35.50 2.05
N ARG A 203 2.25 35.02 2.49
CA ARG A 203 2.69 33.63 2.27
C ARG A 203 1.81 32.65 3.03
N THR A 204 1.43 32.98 4.25
CA THR A 204 0.50 32.16 5.05
C THR A 204 -0.85 32.02 4.34
N ILE A 205 -1.43 33.13 3.84
CA ILE A 205 -2.68 33.08 3.10
C ILE A 205 -2.58 32.20 1.86
N LEU A 206 -1.55 32.38 1.02
CA LEU A 206 -1.38 31.58 -0.18
C LEU A 206 -1.17 30.10 0.13
N LEU A 207 -0.34 29.79 1.13
CA LEU A 207 -0.13 28.41 1.57
C LEU A 207 -1.45 27.76 2.03
N SER A 208 -2.26 28.50 2.80
CA SER A 208 -3.57 28.02 3.28
C SER A 208 -4.58 27.84 2.15
N VAL A 209 -4.61 28.74 1.17
CA VAL A 209 -5.49 28.63 -0.01
C VAL A 209 -5.12 27.37 -0.82
N PHE A 210 -3.84 27.17 -1.13
CA PHE A 210 -3.41 25.98 -1.89
C PHE A 210 -3.60 24.69 -1.10
N ALA A 211 -3.40 24.70 0.22
CA ALA A 211 -3.72 23.57 1.09
C ALA A 211 -5.22 23.25 1.09
N ALA A 212 -6.09 24.27 1.13
CA ALA A 212 -7.54 24.09 1.04
C ALA A 212 -7.95 23.50 -0.32
N ILE A 213 -7.43 24.01 -1.43
CA ILE A 213 -7.72 23.47 -2.77
C ILE A 213 -7.26 22.01 -2.87
N ALA A 214 -6.05 21.68 -2.40
CA ALA A 214 -5.55 20.29 -2.35
C ALA A 214 -6.49 19.40 -1.54
N SER A 215 -6.90 19.84 -0.37
CA SER A 215 -7.83 19.12 0.50
C SER A 215 -9.19 18.91 -0.17
N LEU A 216 -9.74 19.92 -0.84
CA LEU A 216 -11.01 19.79 -1.58
C LEU A 216 -10.93 18.78 -2.71
N MET A 217 -9.82 18.74 -3.48
CA MET A 217 -9.63 17.74 -4.53
C MET A 217 -9.55 16.32 -3.96
N ILE A 218 -8.84 16.12 -2.84
CA ILE A 218 -8.74 14.83 -2.17
C ILE A 218 -10.11 14.41 -1.62
N LEU A 219 -10.81 15.32 -0.93
CA LEU A 219 -12.15 15.05 -0.39
C LEU A 219 -13.15 14.75 -1.50
N TYR A 220 -13.11 15.49 -2.62
CA TYR A 220 -13.96 15.20 -3.78
C TYR A 220 -13.75 13.77 -4.28
N TRP A 221 -12.48 13.33 -4.44
CA TRP A 221 -12.19 11.95 -4.88
C TRP A 221 -12.78 10.92 -3.94
N TYR A 222 -12.50 11.02 -2.65
CA TYR A 222 -12.86 9.98 -1.68
C TYR A 222 -14.32 10.02 -1.22
N PHE A 223 -14.97 11.18 -1.21
CA PHE A 223 -16.32 11.34 -0.66
C PHE A 223 -17.39 11.65 -1.70
N VAL A 224 -17.02 11.92 -2.94
CA VAL A 224 -17.97 12.17 -4.03
C VAL A 224 -17.74 11.18 -5.18
N TRP A 225 -16.56 11.20 -5.79
CA TRP A 225 -16.28 10.41 -6.98
C TRP A 225 -16.22 8.91 -6.68
N ASN A 226 -15.49 8.50 -5.67
CA ASN A 226 -15.38 7.09 -5.28
C ASN A 226 -16.73 6.47 -4.87
N PRO A 227 -17.58 7.08 -4.01
CA PRO A 227 -18.94 6.61 -3.78
C PRO A 227 -19.79 6.53 -5.04
N HIS A 228 -19.64 7.46 -6.00
CA HIS A 228 -20.31 7.37 -7.29
C HIS A 228 -19.88 6.10 -8.06
N LEU A 229 -18.57 5.80 -8.13
CA LEU A 229 -18.10 4.56 -8.75
C LEU A 229 -18.67 3.32 -8.07
N VAL A 230 -18.68 3.29 -6.73
CA VAL A 230 -19.22 2.17 -5.95
C VAL A 230 -20.72 1.98 -6.21
N SER A 231 -21.51 3.06 -6.21
CA SER A 231 -22.95 2.97 -6.45
C SER A 231 -23.31 2.55 -7.87
N THR A 232 -22.47 2.91 -8.84
CA THR A 232 -22.70 2.62 -10.26
C THR A 232 -22.23 1.22 -10.65
N TYR A 233 -21.05 0.80 -10.17
CA TYR A 233 -20.39 -0.44 -10.62
C TYR A 233 -20.35 -1.54 -9.55
N GLY A 234 -20.76 -1.26 -8.32
CA GLY A 234 -21.02 -2.26 -7.26
C GLY A 234 -19.78 -2.88 -6.62
N SER A 235 -18.59 -2.30 -6.78
CA SER A 235 -17.35 -2.82 -6.20
C SER A 235 -16.54 -1.77 -5.46
N ASN A 236 -16.01 -2.13 -4.28
CA ASN A 236 -15.24 -1.25 -3.41
C ASN A 236 -14.14 -1.99 -2.66
N ILE A 237 -13.01 -1.32 -2.46
CA ILE A 237 -11.90 -1.79 -1.62
C ILE A 237 -11.64 -0.91 -0.40
N MET A 238 -12.50 0.07 -0.13
CA MET A 238 -12.31 1.01 0.97
C MET A 238 -13.17 0.64 2.17
N PHE A 239 -12.52 0.64 3.34
CA PHE A 239 -13.16 0.32 4.61
C PHE A 239 -13.08 1.54 5.54
N VAL A 240 -14.18 2.25 5.70
CA VAL A 240 -14.29 3.36 6.66
C VAL A 240 -15.43 3.04 7.62
N LYS A 241 -15.13 3.05 8.93
CA LYS A 241 -16.06 2.71 10.01
C LYS A 241 -16.47 3.93 10.80
N SER A 242 -17.57 3.82 11.56
CA SER A 242 -17.89 4.77 12.62
C SER A 242 -16.85 4.66 13.76
N PHE A 243 -16.76 5.68 14.61
CA PHE A 243 -15.82 5.63 15.74
C PHE A 243 -16.18 4.55 16.78
N SER A 244 -17.47 4.29 17.00
CA SER A 244 -17.96 3.26 17.91
C SER A 244 -17.64 1.85 17.39
N GLU A 245 -17.95 1.57 16.13
CA GLU A 245 -17.61 0.28 15.49
C GLU A 245 -16.12 0.01 15.52
N GLY A 246 -15.30 1.03 15.17
CA GLY A 246 -13.85 0.89 15.20
C GLY A 246 -13.29 0.60 16.59
N LEU A 247 -13.84 1.26 17.62
CA LEU A 247 -13.45 1.01 19.01
C LEU A 247 -13.81 -0.41 19.46
N ASP A 248 -15.04 -0.85 19.15
CA ASP A 248 -15.53 -2.19 19.50
C ASP A 248 -14.69 -3.30 18.83
N GLU A 249 -14.30 -3.10 17.58
CA GLU A 249 -13.46 -4.07 16.87
C GLU A 249 -12.04 -4.11 17.40
N LEU A 250 -11.44 -2.95 17.70
CA LEU A 250 -10.10 -2.88 18.29
C LEU A 250 -10.07 -3.51 19.68
N ALA A 251 -11.12 -3.35 20.47
CA ALA A 251 -11.24 -3.97 21.79
C ALA A 251 -11.29 -5.51 21.72
N LYS A 252 -11.79 -6.06 20.62
CA LYS A 252 -11.86 -7.52 20.39
C LYS A 252 -10.53 -8.12 19.91
N THR A 253 -9.59 -7.30 19.45
CA THR A 253 -8.31 -7.75 18.87
C THR A 253 -7.08 -7.05 19.48
N PRO A 254 -6.92 -7.04 20.83
CA PRO A 254 -5.89 -6.23 21.47
C PRO A 254 -4.46 -6.67 21.13
N LEU A 255 -4.15 -7.96 21.14
CA LEU A 255 -2.80 -8.46 20.88
C LEU A 255 -2.32 -8.18 19.42
N PRO A 256 -3.10 -8.45 18.37
CA PRO A 256 -2.69 -8.17 17.00
C PRO A 256 -2.41 -6.69 16.71
N TRP A 257 -3.19 -5.74 17.25
CA TRP A 257 -2.88 -4.33 17.01
C TRP A 257 -1.73 -3.82 17.87
N LEU A 258 -1.49 -4.37 19.07
CA LEU A 258 -0.30 -4.04 19.89
C LEU A 258 0.99 -4.41 19.16
N GLU A 259 1.02 -5.51 18.42
CA GLU A 259 2.18 -5.91 17.61
C GLU A 259 2.65 -4.81 16.64
N LYS A 260 1.72 -4.01 16.11
CA LYS A 260 2.05 -2.88 15.23
C LYS A 260 2.99 -1.89 15.89
N PHE A 261 2.91 -1.72 17.21
CA PHE A 261 3.70 -0.77 17.98
C PHE A 261 5.02 -1.34 18.46
N TYR A 262 5.05 -2.59 18.92
CA TYR A 262 6.28 -3.12 19.50
C TYR A 262 7.18 -3.82 18.50
N PHE A 263 6.71 -4.13 17.30
CA PHE A 263 7.51 -4.81 16.29
C PHE A 263 7.24 -4.36 14.85
N ALA A 264 5.98 -4.46 14.36
CA ALA A 264 5.69 -4.36 12.94
C ALA A 264 6.08 -3.02 12.32
N CYS A 265 6.02 -1.91 13.07
CA CYS A 265 6.40 -0.58 12.60
C CYS A 265 7.90 -0.45 12.36
N THR A 266 8.70 -0.89 13.30
CA THR A 266 10.17 -0.69 13.33
C THR A 266 10.94 -1.86 12.72
N GLN A 267 10.34 -3.05 12.67
CA GLN A 267 10.96 -4.32 12.26
C GLN A 267 12.18 -4.73 13.11
N SER A 268 12.29 -4.15 14.31
CA SER A 268 13.36 -4.41 15.27
C SER A 268 12.88 -4.09 16.68
N TYR A 269 13.00 -5.04 17.61
CA TYR A 269 12.69 -4.83 19.03
C TYR A 269 13.62 -3.79 19.67
N LEU A 270 14.89 -3.79 19.27
CA LEU A 270 15.84 -2.79 19.72
C LEU A 270 15.42 -1.38 19.26
N ALA A 271 15.04 -1.21 18.00
CA ALA A 271 14.54 0.07 17.49
C ALA A 271 13.26 0.51 18.20
N THR A 272 12.37 -0.42 18.53
CA THR A 272 11.16 -0.13 19.34
C THR A 272 11.53 0.37 20.74
N GLY A 273 12.47 -0.29 21.40
CA GLY A 273 12.97 0.15 22.72
C GLY A 273 13.55 1.57 22.67
N LEU A 274 14.38 1.86 21.66
CA LEU A 274 14.96 3.18 21.43
C LEU A 274 13.88 4.23 21.13
N SER A 275 12.86 3.86 20.33
CA SER A 275 11.74 4.72 19.99
C SER A 275 10.88 5.06 21.22
N THR A 276 10.56 4.05 22.02
CA THR A 276 9.77 4.22 23.25
C THR A 276 10.51 5.09 24.27
N ALA A 277 11.80 4.84 24.49
CA ALA A 277 12.61 5.69 25.35
C ALA A 277 12.68 7.13 24.83
N GLY A 278 12.86 7.30 23.52
CA GLY A 278 12.86 8.63 22.87
C GLY A 278 11.52 9.34 22.99
N LEU A 279 10.41 8.63 22.81
CA LEU A 279 9.07 9.17 23.01
C LEU A 279 8.89 9.72 24.43
N ILE A 280 9.20 8.91 25.44
CA ILE A 280 9.11 9.33 26.86
C ILE A 280 9.93 10.59 27.10
N MET A 281 11.19 10.61 26.62
CA MET A 281 12.09 11.74 26.81
C MET A 281 11.62 13.01 26.08
N ILE A 282 11.07 12.91 24.88
CA ILE A 282 10.49 14.02 24.13
C ILE A 282 9.27 14.56 24.87
N LEU A 283 8.39 13.69 25.36
CA LEU A 283 7.19 14.09 26.10
C LEU A 283 7.51 14.86 27.38
N VAL A 284 8.60 14.50 28.05
CA VAL A 284 9.00 15.15 29.30
C VAL A 284 9.82 16.42 29.06
N ARG A 285 10.74 16.43 28.10
CA ARG A 285 11.82 17.42 28.02
C ARG A 285 11.80 18.37 26.82
N GLU A 286 11.07 18.03 25.73
CA GLU A 286 11.19 18.76 24.46
C GLU A 286 9.86 19.39 24.02
N LYS A 287 9.56 20.61 24.49
CA LYS A 287 8.26 21.28 24.27
C LYS A 287 7.86 21.34 22.79
N ARG A 288 8.75 21.72 21.88
CA ARG A 288 8.45 21.88 20.45
C ARG A 288 8.23 20.55 19.76
N THR A 289 9.16 19.60 19.93
CA THR A 289 9.07 18.27 19.32
C THR A 289 7.91 17.46 19.90
N ARG A 290 7.59 17.64 21.19
CA ARG A 290 6.41 17.05 21.85
C ARG A 290 5.11 17.37 21.14
N ILE A 291 4.90 18.65 20.75
CA ILE A 291 3.66 19.05 20.05
C ILE A 291 3.56 18.28 18.72
N ILE A 292 4.63 18.21 17.95
CA ILE A 292 4.67 17.47 16.66
C ILE A 292 4.34 16.01 16.88
N VAL A 293 5.02 15.35 17.83
CA VAL A 293 4.83 13.93 18.12
C VAL A 293 3.42 13.64 18.60
N LEU A 294 2.89 14.43 19.55
CA LEU A 294 1.52 14.27 20.06
C LEU A 294 0.47 14.49 18.97
N SER A 295 0.67 15.46 18.09
CA SER A 295 -0.27 15.68 16.97
C SER A 295 -0.31 14.50 16.01
N LEU A 296 0.84 13.93 15.67
CA LEU A 296 0.89 12.75 14.79
C LEU A 296 0.35 11.48 15.48
N LEU A 297 0.60 11.29 16.78
CA LEU A 297 0.02 10.19 17.54
C LEU A 297 -1.51 10.35 17.70
N PHE A 298 -2.00 11.56 17.83
CA PHE A 298 -3.44 11.83 17.82
C PHE A 298 -4.07 11.46 16.49
N MET A 299 -3.42 11.81 15.37
CA MET A 299 -3.86 11.36 14.04
C MET A 299 -3.84 9.83 13.90
N LEU A 300 -2.84 9.15 14.48
CA LEU A 300 -2.80 7.69 14.52
C LEU A 300 -4.01 7.11 15.27
N CYS A 301 -4.37 7.68 16.42
CA CYS A 301 -5.56 7.25 17.17
C CYS A 301 -6.85 7.41 16.34
N ILE A 302 -7.02 8.56 15.67
CA ILE A 302 -8.17 8.78 14.76
C ILE A 302 -8.18 7.72 13.66
N PHE A 303 -7.03 7.45 13.03
CA PHE A 303 -6.91 6.46 11.97
C PHE A 303 -7.27 5.05 12.45
N MET A 304 -6.73 4.61 13.59
CA MET A 304 -7.05 3.32 14.18
C MET A 304 -8.55 3.14 14.40
N LEU A 305 -9.22 4.16 14.95
CA LEU A 305 -10.67 4.15 15.19
C LEU A 305 -11.47 4.12 13.88
N LYS A 306 -10.98 4.77 12.82
CA LYS A 306 -11.65 4.78 11.51
C LYS A 306 -11.48 3.49 10.70
N VAL A 307 -10.44 2.72 10.98
CA VAL A 307 -10.14 1.46 10.30
C VAL A 307 -10.59 0.25 11.12
N GLY A 308 -10.65 0.37 12.44
CA GLY A 308 -11.09 -0.69 13.36
C GLY A 308 -10.21 -1.94 13.32
N GLY A 309 -10.81 -3.12 13.36
CA GLY A 309 -10.12 -4.42 13.40
C GLY A 309 -9.20 -4.67 12.21
N VAL A 310 -9.46 -4.06 11.05
CA VAL A 310 -8.59 -4.18 9.87
C VAL A 310 -7.20 -3.59 10.12
N PHE A 311 -7.06 -2.64 11.05
CA PHE A 311 -5.75 -2.14 11.50
C PHE A 311 -4.89 -3.27 12.08
N ALA A 312 -5.48 -4.19 12.81
CA ALA A 312 -4.77 -5.34 13.38
C ALA A 312 -4.24 -6.31 12.31
N VAL A 313 -4.91 -6.39 11.15
CA VAL A 313 -4.54 -7.33 10.08
C VAL A 313 -3.37 -6.83 9.24
N HIS A 314 -3.32 -5.52 8.94
CA HIS A 314 -2.40 -4.98 7.94
C HIS A 314 -1.30 -4.09 8.53
N ASN A 315 -0.03 -4.52 8.36
CA ASN A 315 1.14 -3.77 8.85
C ASN A 315 1.35 -2.43 8.12
N TYR A 316 0.95 -2.32 6.85
CA TYR A 316 1.15 -1.11 6.06
C TYR A 316 0.37 0.10 6.60
N TYR A 317 -0.60 -0.09 7.47
CA TYR A 317 -1.28 1.02 8.14
C TYR A 317 -0.37 1.81 9.09
N MET A 318 0.78 1.25 9.49
CA MET A 318 1.79 1.97 10.27
C MET A 318 2.71 2.85 9.42
N ILE A 319 2.67 2.77 8.09
CA ILE A 319 3.58 3.50 7.19
C ILE A 319 3.55 5.02 7.40
N PRO A 320 2.39 5.70 7.53
CA PRO A 320 2.33 7.14 7.76
C PRO A 320 2.93 7.57 9.11
N PHE A 321 3.04 6.66 10.06
CA PHE A 321 3.46 6.93 11.43
C PHE A 321 4.87 6.45 11.75
N ALA A 322 5.45 5.57 10.93
CA ALA A 322 6.84 5.13 11.07
C ALA A 322 7.85 6.29 11.18
N PRO A 323 7.68 7.43 10.47
CA PRO A 323 8.50 8.62 10.67
C PRO A 323 8.55 9.14 12.11
N VAL A 324 7.45 9.01 12.87
CA VAL A 324 7.41 9.42 14.29
C VAL A 324 8.29 8.52 15.15
N PHE A 325 8.20 7.21 14.96
CA PHE A 325 9.02 6.23 15.69
C PHE A 325 10.50 6.41 15.35
N ALA A 326 10.82 6.65 14.08
CA ALA A 326 12.16 6.94 13.62
C ALA A 326 12.72 8.24 14.23
N LEU A 327 11.91 9.32 14.28
CA LEU A 327 12.27 10.57 14.94
C LEU A 327 12.61 10.34 16.42
N CYS A 328 11.74 9.62 17.14
CA CYS A 328 11.94 9.34 18.57
C CYS A 328 13.25 8.56 18.81
N SER A 329 13.51 7.51 18.02
CA SER A 329 14.75 6.73 18.10
C SER A 329 16.00 7.58 17.84
N GLY A 330 15.98 8.37 16.74
CA GLY A 330 17.12 9.23 16.38
C GLY A 330 17.41 10.32 17.40
N TYR A 331 16.35 10.94 17.96
CA TYR A 331 16.49 11.87 19.07
C TYR A 331 17.13 11.22 20.29
N PHE A 332 16.67 10.02 20.71
CA PHE A 332 17.21 9.32 21.86
C PHE A 332 18.67 8.94 21.67
N LEU A 333 19.02 8.38 20.52
CA LEU A 333 20.42 8.04 20.18
C LEU A 333 21.34 9.26 20.27
N HIS A 334 20.91 10.40 19.74
CA HIS A 334 21.71 11.61 19.76
C HIS A 334 21.90 12.20 21.16
N LYS A 335 20.84 12.23 21.94
CA LYS A 335 20.81 12.98 23.21
C LYS A 335 21.34 12.18 24.41
N TYR A 336 21.10 10.86 24.43
CA TYR A 336 21.30 10.03 25.62
C TYR A 336 22.31 8.90 25.44
N ILE A 337 22.71 8.58 24.22
CA ILE A 337 23.67 7.51 23.96
C ILE A 337 25.07 8.10 23.71
N SER A 338 26.07 7.56 24.39
CA SER A 338 27.47 7.95 24.16
C SER A 338 27.88 7.62 22.72
N PRO A 339 28.60 8.51 22.01
CA PRO A 339 28.99 8.33 20.60
C PRO A 339 29.70 7.00 20.30
N LYS A 340 30.44 6.45 21.26
CA LYS A 340 31.16 5.17 21.13
C LYS A 340 30.25 3.96 20.94
N TYR A 341 28.97 4.02 21.38
CA TYR A 341 28.05 2.92 21.28
C TYR A 341 27.08 3.05 20.10
N ILE A 342 26.98 4.24 19.48
CA ILE A 342 25.96 4.51 18.45
C ILE A 342 26.13 3.59 17.25
N LEU A 343 27.38 3.44 16.76
CA LEU A 343 27.64 2.58 15.60
C LEU A 343 27.18 1.13 15.84
N ILE A 344 27.51 0.56 17.00
CA ILE A 344 27.14 -0.82 17.32
C ILE A 344 25.61 -0.96 17.44
N LEU A 345 24.92 0.01 18.06
CA LEU A 345 23.46 0.00 18.15
C LEU A 345 22.80 0.11 16.78
N LEU A 346 23.30 0.98 15.90
CA LEU A 346 22.78 1.08 14.54
C LEU A 346 23.01 -0.23 13.76
N LEU A 347 24.18 -0.84 13.86
CA LEU A 347 24.46 -2.12 13.22
C LEU A 347 23.56 -3.24 13.75
N MET A 348 23.28 -3.27 15.06
CA MET A 348 22.35 -4.23 15.66
C MET A 348 20.92 -4.03 15.13
N VAL A 349 20.43 -2.77 15.07
CA VAL A 349 19.11 -2.46 14.51
C VAL A 349 19.03 -2.84 13.05
N VAL A 350 20.04 -2.49 12.25
CA VAL A 350 20.10 -2.85 10.82
C VAL A 350 20.08 -4.36 10.65
N GLY A 351 20.92 -5.08 11.39
CA GLY A 351 21.04 -6.54 11.33
C GLY A 351 19.72 -7.23 11.71
N GLU A 352 19.12 -6.86 12.84
CA GLU A 352 17.83 -7.40 13.28
C GLU A 352 16.73 -7.13 12.24
N SER A 353 16.60 -5.89 11.80
CA SER A 353 15.60 -5.49 10.84
C SER A 353 15.76 -6.21 9.47
N MET A 354 17.00 -6.39 9.00
CA MET A 354 17.28 -7.11 7.76
C MET A 354 16.92 -8.58 7.86
N ILE A 355 17.24 -9.24 8.98
CA ILE A 355 16.86 -10.64 9.21
C ILE A 355 15.34 -10.83 9.05
N HIS A 356 14.54 -9.91 9.56
CA HIS A 356 13.08 -9.98 9.49
C HIS A 356 12.50 -9.65 8.10
N GLN A 357 13.21 -8.86 7.29
CA GLN A 357 12.67 -8.35 6.03
C GLN A 357 13.30 -8.94 4.77
N ILE A 358 14.50 -9.52 4.84
CA ILE A 358 15.24 -9.97 3.66
C ILE A 358 14.49 -11.06 2.86
N GLY A 359 13.67 -11.86 3.53
CA GLY A 359 12.82 -12.87 2.89
C GLY A 359 11.83 -12.31 1.87
N ASP A 360 11.43 -11.04 2.02
CA ASP A 360 10.55 -10.36 1.08
C ASP A 360 11.26 -9.88 -0.21
N LEU A 361 12.59 -9.97 -0.31
CA LEU A 361 13.34 -9.71 -1.54
C LEU A 361 13.18 -10.84 -2.57
N SER A 362 12.68 -11.99 -2.14
CA SER A 362 12.36 -13.15 -2.96
C SER A 362 10.87 -13.52 -2.83
N TYR A 363 10.41 -14.44 -3.66
CA TYR A 363 9.08 -15.04 -3.50
C TYR A 363 9.20 -16.54 -3.23
N PRO A 364 8.23 -17.14 -2.52
CA PRO A 364 8.24 -18.57 -2.23
C PRO A 364 8.12 -19.39 -3.52
N HIS A 365 9.13 -20.17 -3.89
CA HIS A 365 9.12 -21.02 -5.09
C HIS A 365 7.91 -21.97 -5.15
N LYS A 366 7.39 -22.39 -4.00
CA LYS A 366 6.15 -23.18 -3.90
C LYS A 366 4.91 -22.51 -4.49
N ARG A 367 4.97 -21.20 -4.80
CA ARG A 367 3.88 -20.45 -5.44
C ARG A 367 4.11 -20.22 -6.93
N SER A 368 5.26 -20.62 -7.49
CA SER A 368 5.61 -20.38 -8.90
C SER A 368 4.69 -21.09 -9.90
N TYR A 369 3.96 -22.13 -9.48
CA TYR A 369 2.96 -22.79 -10.31
C TYR A 369 1.87 -21.82 -10.80
N LYS A 370 1.58 -20.74 -10.07
CA LYS A 370 0.61 -19.72 -10.47
C LYS A 370 1.02 -18.96 -11.74
N LEU A 371 2.32 -18.89 -12.04
CA LEU A 371 2.84 -18.27 -13.26
C LEU A 371 2.45 -19.03 -14.56
N LYS A 372 2.00 -20.28 -14.44
CA LYS A 372 1.51 -21.08 -15.56
C LYS A 372 0.05 -20.81 -15.94
N LEU A 373 -0.67 -20.02 -15.11
CA LEU A 373 -2.12 -19.82 -15.29
C LEU A 373 -2.49 -19.18 -16.62
N GLU A 374 -1.67 -18.23 -17.13
CA GLU A 374 -1.94 -17.66 -18.46
C GLU A 374 -1.84 -18.73 -19.55
N THR A 375 -0.79 -19.55 -19.53
CA THR A 375 -0.63 -20.66 -20.50
C THR A 375 -1.78 -21.67 -20.41
N ILE A 376 -2.22 -22.02 -19.18
CA ILE A 376 -3.37 -22.92 -18.98
C ILE A 376 -4.64 -22.28 -19.55
N ALA A 377 -4.90 -21.01 -19.21
CA ALA A 377 -6.08 -20.31 -19.68
C ALA A 377 -6.09 -20.13 -21.21
N ASP A 378 -4.93 -19.84 -21.84
CA ASP A 378 -4.79 -19.69 -23.30
C ASP A 378 -5.00 -21.01 -24.05
N SER A 379 -4.68 -22.17 -23.42
CA SER A 379 -4.95 -23.47 -24.01
C SER A 379 -6.43 -23.86 -24.01
N LEU A 380 -7.26 -23.25 -23.14
CA LEU A 380 -8.65 -23.63 -22.90
C LEU A 380 -9.66 -22.59 -23.40
N SER A 381 -9.24 -21.35 -23.57
CA SER A 381 -10.16 -20.25 -23.90
C SER A 381 -9.45 -19.07 -24.57
N ASN A 382 -10.21 -18.28 -25.33
CA ASN A 382 -9.74 -17.00 -25.83
C ASN A 382 -9.61 -15.96 -24.72
N ARG A 383 -8.82 -14.91 -24.91
CA ARG A 383 -8.60 -13.85 -23.91
C ARG A 383 -9.87 -13.10 -23.53
N ASP A 384 -10.83 -13.00 -24.43
CA ASP A 384 -12.12 -12.33 -24.19
C ASP A 384 -13.11 -13.19 -23.39
N ASN A 385 -12.83 -14.48 -23.21
CA ASN A 385 -13.67 -15.35 -22.41
C ASN A 385 -13.58 -14.96 -20.93
N THR A 386 -14.73 -14.81 -20.31
CA THR A 386 -14.83 -14.56 -18.88
C THR A 386 -14.73 -15.84 -18.07
N VAL A 387 -14.06 -15.79 -16.93
CA VAL A 387 -13.77 -16.95 -16.08
C VAL A 387 -14.17 -16.71 -14.64
N ALA A 388 -14.28 -17.78 -13.86
CA ALA A 388 -14.41 -17.70 -12.42
C ALA A 388 -13.23 -18.42 -11.74
N PHE A 389 -12.76 -17.88 -10.61
CA PHE A 389 -11.75 -18.49 -9.75
C PHE A 389 -12.31 -18.76 -8.37
N VAL A 390 -12.13 -19.96 -7.85
CA VAL A 390 -12.36 -20.24 -6.44
C VAL A 390 -11.12 -19.83 -5.68
N SER A 391 -11.16 -18.64 -5.09
CA SER A 391 -10.03 -18.01 -4.43
C SER A 391 -10.43 -17.02 -3.33
N ASP A 392 -11.65 -17.18 -2.79
CA ASP A 392 -12.30 -16.25 -1.88
C ASP A 392 -12.37 -14.84 -2.52
N ASP A 393 -11.74 -13.84 -1.92
CA ASP A 393 -11.62 -12.48 -2.46
C ASP A 393 -10.21 -12.18 -3.02
N ASN A 394 -9.35 -13.21 -3.17
CA ASN A 394 -7.96 -13.02 -3.59
C ASN A 394 -7.80 -13.00 -5.12
N PRO A 395 -7.50 -11.86 -5.73
CA PRO A 395 -7.44 -11.71 -7.18
C PRO A 395 -6.12 -12.20 -7.82
N LEU A 396 -5.20 -12.75 -7.03
CA LEU A 396 -3.84 -13.10 -7.49
C LEU A 396 -3.84 -14.08 -8.67
N GLU A 397 -4.68 -15.12 -8.62
CA GLU A 397 -4.76 -16.13 -9.69
C GLU A 397 -5.41 -15.58 -10.95
N MET A 398 -6.43 -14.74 -10.81
CA MET A 398 -7.04 -14.02 -11.92
C MET A 398 -6.03 -13.11 -12.63
N TYR A 399 -5.19 -12.38 -11.89
CA TYR A 399 -4.12 -11.59 -12.47
C TYR A 399 -3.17 -12.42 -13.34
N PHE A 400 -2.72 -13.58 -12.83
CA PHE A 400 -1.79 -14.45 -13.56
C PHE A 400 -2.44 -15.28 -14.67
N SER A 401 -3.76 -15.40 -14.71
CA SER A 401 -4.46 -16.01 -15.83
C SER A 401 -4.66 -15.09 -17.03
N HIS A 402 -4.45 -13.79 -16.85
CA HIS A 402 -4.76 -12.74 -17.84
C HIS A 402 -6.18 -12.85 -18.39
N ARG A 403 -7.13 -13.14 -17.49
CA ARG A 403 -8.56 -13.24 -17.80
C ARG A 403 -9.35 -12.33 -16.87
N LYS A 404 -10.54 -11.95 -17.31
CA LYS A 404 -11.51 -11.17 -16.52
C LYS A 404 -12.66 -12.05 -16.05
N GLY A 405 -13.24 -11.73 -14.89
CA GLY A 405 -14.39 -12.49 -14.41
C GLY A 405 -14.65 -12.34 -12.92
N TRP A 406 -15.01 -13.43 -12.27
CA TRP A 406 -15.51 -13.44 -10.90
C TRP A 406 -14.61 -14.22 -9.94
N LEU A 407 -14.52 -13.75 -8.71
CA LEU A 407 -13.95 -14.50 -7.60
C LEU A 407 -15.11 -15.13 -6.82
N LEU A 408 -14.95 -16.39 -6.44
CA LEU A 408 -15.96 -17.18 -5.74
C LEU A 408 -15.42 -17.71 -4.42
N TRP A 409 -16.27 -17.72 -3.42
CA TRP A 409 -16.08 -18.55 -2.24
C TRP A 409 -16.40 -20.01 -2.55
N PRO A 410 -15.76 -20.99 -1.87
CA PRO A 410 -16.02 -22.41 -2.12
C PRO A 410 -17.51 -22.78 -2.06
N GLU A 411 -18.24 -22.21 -1.10
CA GLU A 411 -19.67 -22.45 -0.87
C GLU A 411 -20.54 -21.96 -2.04
N GLU A 412 -20.10 -20.91 -2.74
CA GLU A 412 -20.84 -20.36 -3.88
C GLU A 412 -20.84 -21.30 -5.09
N THR A 413 -19.85 -22.20 -5.17
CA THR A 413 -19.79 -23.21 -6.26
C THR A 413 -20.91 -24.26 -6.17
N MET A 414 -21.51 -24.43 -4.99
CA MET A 414 -22.66 -25.31 -4.73
C MET A 414 -24.00 -24.58 -4.78
N ASN A 415 -24.00 -23.25 -4.95
CA ASN A 415 -25.21 -22.46 -5.03
C ASN A 415 -25.70 -22.38 -6.47
N SER A 416 -26.73 -23.18 -6.81
CA SER A 416 -27.28 -23.24 -8.16
C SER A 416 -27.73 -21.87 -8.69
N LYS A 417 -28.27 -20.99 -7.85
CA LYS A 417 -28.67 -19.64 -8.26
C LYS A 417 -27.45 -18.80 -8.70
N LYS A 418 -26.36 -18.86 -7.92
CA LYS A 418 -25.12 -18.13 -8.25
C LYS A 418 -24.49 -18.67 -9.52
N ILE A 419 -24.45 -19.99 -9.66
CA ILE A 419 -23.88 -20.65 -10.84
C ILE A 419 -24.71 -20.28 -12.09
N ASN A 420 -26.02 -20.37 -12.04
CA ASN A 420 -26.88 -19.98 -13.16
C ASN A 420 -26.72 -18.50 -13.55
N GLU A 421 -26.55 -17.62 -12.56
CA GLU A 421 -26.24 -16.20 -12.80
C GLU A 421 -24.93 -16.05 -13.59
N LEU A 422 -23.87 -16.76 -13.19
CA LEU A 422 -22.58 -16.70 -13.86
C LEU A 422 -22.62 -17.24 -15.28
N GLN A 423 -23.34 -18.35 -15.50
CA GLN A 423 -23.58 -18.92 -16.83
C GLN A 423 -24.32 -17.93 -17.74
N GLN A 424 -25.41 -17.32 -17.24
CA GLN A 424 -26.15 -16.29 -17.97
C GLN A 424 -25.29 -15.07 -18.29
N LYS A 425 -24.36 -14.72 -17.39
CA LYS A 425 -23.36 -13.69 -17.62
C LYS A 425 -22.21 -14.15 -18.54
N GLY A 426 -22.24 -15.36 -19.05
CA GLY A 426 -21.28 -15.88 -20.03
C GLY A 426 -19.95 -16.36 -19.42
N CYS A 427 -19.92 -16.75 -18.14
CA CYS A 427 -18.75 -17.40 -17.55
C CYS A 427 -18.46 -18.71 -18.28
N ALA A 428 -17.26 -18.82 -18.87
CA ALA A 428 -16.90 -19.97 -19.69
C ALA A 428 -16.22 -21.09 -18.86
N LEU A 429 -15.30 -20.72 -17.98
CA LEU A 429 -14.47 -21.67 -17.23
C LEU A 429 -14.49 -21.35 -15.73
N LEU A 430 -14.43 -22.41 -14.91
CA LEU A 430 -14.24 -22.31 -13.46
C LEU A 430 -12.90 -22.94 -13.08
N PHE A 431 -12.01 -22.14 -12.50
CA PHE A 431 -10.71 -22.57 -12.01
C PHE A 431 -10.77 -22.87 -10.51
N VAL A 432 -10.26 -24.03 -10.11
CA VAL A 432 -10.16 -24.45 -8.71
C VAL A 432 -8.71 -24.78 -8.38
N ASN A 433 -8.15 -24.11 -7.38
CA ASN A 433 -6.83 -24.39 -6.86
C ASN A 433 -6.87 -25.63 -5.96
N ARG A 434 -6.28 -26.75 -6.40
CA ARG A 434 -6.27 -28.03 -5.67
C ARG A 434 -5.51 -27.99 -4.36
N ILE A 435 -4.51 -27.11 -4.24
CA ILE A 435 -3.74 -26.96 -2.99
C ILE A 435 -4.61 -26.34 -1.90
N ASN A 436 -5.39 -25.30 -2.26
CA ASN A 436 -6.25 -24.60 -1.32
C ASN A 436 -7.55 -25.36 -1.08
N TYR A 437 -8.11 -25.97 -2.12
CA TYR A 437 -9.43 -26.65 -2.10
C TYR A 437 -9.38 -28.09 -2.63
N PRO A 438 -8.62 -29.01 -1.98
CA PRO A 438 -8.37 -30.35 -2.49
C PRO A 438 -9.61 -31.25 -2.59
N LYS A 439 -10.67 -30.91 -1.85
CA LYS A 439 -11.90 -31.69 -1.79
C LYS A 439 -13.03 -31.11 -2.63
N LEU A 440 -12.84 -29.90 -3.19
CA LEU A 440 -13.88 -29.24 -3.96
C LEU A 440 -14.01 -29.88 -5.35
N LYS A 441 -15.22 -30.34 -5.65
CA LYS A 441 -15.59 -30.94 -6.95
C LYS A 441 -16.92 -30.34 -7.42
N PRO A 442 -16.86 -29.24 -8.18
CA PRO A 442 -18.07 -28.69 -8.80
C PRO A 442 -18.72 -29.70 -9.77
N ALA A 443 -20.04 -29.55 -9.96
CA ALA A 443 -20.87 -30.44 -10.80
C ALA A 443 -20.76 -30.12 -12.30
N PHE A 444 -19.54 -29.85 -12.81
CA PHE A 444 -19.27 -29.48 -14.19
C PHE A 444 -18.32 -30.46 -14.86
N ASN A 445 -18.28 -30.42 -16.21
CA ASN A 445 -17.34 -31.22 -16.96
C ASN A 445 -15.91 -30.72 -16.76
N GLU A 446 -15.01 -31.63 -16.32
CA GLU A 446 -13.61 -31.30 -16.11
C GLU A 446 -12.89 -31.27 -17.45
N VAL A 447 -12.31 -30.14 -17.84
CA VAL A 447 -11.59 -29.94 -19.12
C VAL A 447 -10.08 -29.86 -18.96
N TYR A 448 -9.58 -29.68 -17.71
CA TYR A 448 -8.15 -29.65 -17.44
C TYR A 448 -7.86 -30.09 -16.01
N ARG A 449 -6.75 -30.83 -15.85
CA ARG A 449 -6.23 -31.26 -14.54
C ARG A 449 -4.71 -31.28 -14.55
N ASP A 450 -4.10 -30.65 -13.54
CA ASP A 450 -2.71 -30.91 -13.17
C ASP A 450 -2.57 -31.08 -11.64
N ASP A 451 -1.35 -31.01 -11.12
CA ASP A 451 -1.10 -31.15 -9.68
C ASP A 451 -1.63 -29.98 -8.86
N HIS A 452 -1.89 -28.82 -9.49
CA HIS A 452 -2.24 -27.57 -8.82
C HIS A 452 -3.64 -27.07 -9.13
N TYR A 453 -4.15 -27.34 -10.34
CA TYR A 453 -5.43 -26.81 -10.81
C TYR A 453 -6.37 -27.86 -11.36
N LEU A 454 -7.65 -27.64 -11.15
CA LEU A 454 -8.75 -28.23 -11.92
C LEU A 454 -9.45 -27.08 -12.64
N VAL A 455 -9.81 -27.32 -13.91
CA VAL A 455 -10.62 -26.37 -14.67
C VAL A 455 -11.86 -27.09 -15.21
N TYR A 456 -12.98 -26.46 -15.05
CA TYR A 456 -14.29 -26.97 -15.44
C TYR A 456 -14.91 -26.08 -16.52
N ASP A 457 -15.56 -26.71 -17.54
CA ASP A 457 -16.40 -26.00 -18.49
C ASP A 457 -17.73 -25.65 -17.85
N MET A 458 -18.04 -24.37 -17.72
CA MET A 458 -19.28 -23.89 -17.10
C MET A 458 -20.50 -24.05 -18.01
N LYS A 459 -20.34 -24.41 -19.28
CA LYS A 459 -21.45 -24.62 -20.24
C LYS A 459 -22.00 -26.03 -20.19
N GLU A 460 -21.20 -27.01 -19.77
CA GLU A 460 -21.57 -28.42 -19.75
C GLU A 460 -21.64 -28.94 -18.31
N MET A 461 -22.81 -29.39 -17.91
CA MET A 461 -22.97 -30.14 -16.65
C MET A 461 -22.36 -31.55 -16.79
N SER A 462 -21.75 -32.04 -15.72
CA SER A 462 -21.18 -33.39 -15.71
C SER A 462 -22.26 -34.47 -15.91
N ASP A 463 -21.97 -35.51 -16.67
CA ASP A 463 -22.91 -36.62 -16.93
C ASP A 463 -23.39 -37.32 -15.64
N ARG A 464 -22.66 -37.20 -14.53
CA ARG A 464 -23.08 -37.74 -13.21
C ARG A 464 -24.26 -37.02 -12.62
N ASP A 465 -24.41 -35.72 -12.89
CA ASP A 465 -25.46 -34.89 -12.27
C ASP A 465 -26.67 -34.69 -13.19
N ARG A 466 -26.52 -34.98 -14.50
CA ARG A 466 -27.67 -35.12 -15.42
C ARG A 466 -28.62 -36.24 -15.00
N ASN A 467 -28.04 -37.38 -14.52
CA ASN A 467 -28.82 -38.53 -14.07
C ASN A 467 -29.47 -38.39 -12.68
N LEU A 468 -29.20 -37.29 -11.93
CA LEU A 468 -29.83 -37.02 -10.63
C LEU A 468 -30.94 -35.97 -10.72
N SER A 469 -31.08 -35.31 -11.89
CA SER A 469 -32.12 -34.28 -12.15
C SER A 469 -33.26 -34.80 -13.05
N GLU A 470 -33.18 -36.00 -13.57
CA GLU A 470 -34.27 -36.80 -14.12
C GLU A 470 -34.88 -37.73 -13.03
#